data_3ad0360323e324398d6eb743465aca12
#
_entry.id   3ad0360323e324398d6eb743465aca12
#
_cell.length_a   1.000
_cell.length_b   1.000
_cell.length_c   1.000
_cell.angle_alpha   90.00
_cell.angle_beta   90.00
_cell.angle_gamma   90.00
#
_symmetry.space_group_name_H-M   'P 1'
#
loop_
_entity.id
_entity.type
_entity.pdbx_description
1 polymer ?
#
loop_
_entity_poly.entity_id
_entity_poly.type
_entity_poly.pdbx_seq_one_letter_code
_entity_poly.pdbx_strand_id
1 'polypeptide(L)'
;MNHDDDKKMQALDLRIARALQIDVPPLVMPELPDVDDNVAALPVRRRSNAPLWFAVAATVVLGLSIALRMSSFFVEYDSLADEVLAHLDHEPRSLVVTDVPVSDRRLQRAVPASMAVFDRDETLITYANPCIINGKRVPHLVVQGQHGPITILLMPEEKVAEKTPLDGATVHGVILPVGEGSIAIIGPREESLEPIQENVRASLTWTT
;
A
#
# COMPACT_ATOMS: atom_id res chain seq x y z
N MET A 1 18.93 -31.72 19.39
CA MET A 1 17.61 -32.22 18.97
C MET A 1 17.01 -32.89 20.18
N ASN A 2 15.91 -32.36 20.72
CA ASN A 2 15.41 -32.73 22.07
C ASN A 2 14.51 -33.96 21.97
N HIS A 3 14.81 -35.00 22.75
CA HIS A 3 14.04 -36.27 22.80
C HIS A 3 12.54 -36.04 23.16
N ASP A 4 12.20 -34.93 23.76
CA ASP A 4 10.82 -34.52 24.08
C ASP A 4 10.04 -34.01 22.85
N ASP A 5 10.72 -33.40 21.88
CA ASP A 5 10.07 -32.92 20.67
C ASP A 5 9.73 -34.06 19.72
N ASP A 6 10.58 -35.13 19.68
CA ASP A 6 10.30 -36.32 18.89
C ASP A 6 9.08 -37.07 19.43
N LYS A 7 8.91 -37.17 20.74
CA LYS A 7 7.71 -37.77 21.36
C LYS A 7 6.44 -36.99 21.06
N LYS A 8 6.50 -35.66 21.07
CA LYS A 8 5.35 -34.79 20.74
C LYS A 8 4.95 -34.95 19.26
N MET A 9 5.92 -35.02 18.37
CA MET A 9 5.68 -35.24 16.95
C MET A 9 5.04 -36.61 16.70
N GLN A 10 5.56 -37.69 17.30
CA GLN A 10 4.96 -39.03 17.19
C GLN A 10 3.52 -39.08 17.75
N ALA A 11 3.25 -38.39 18.86
CA ALA A 11 1.91 -38.31 19.40
C ALA A 11 0.94 -37.53 18.49
N LEU A 12 1.43 -36.51 17.77
CA LEU A 12 0.65 -35.75 16.80
C LEU A 12 0.34 -36.60 15.56
N ASP A 13 1.32 -37.35 15.05
CA ASP A 13 1.15 -38.24 13.89
C ASP A 13 0.13 -39.36 14.17
N LEU A 14 0.16 -39.97 15.35
CA LEU A 14 -0.83 -40.92 15.79
C LEU A 14 -2.25 -40.34 15.87
N ARG A 15 -2.38 -39.10 16.30
CA ARG A 15 -3.69 -38.42 16.35
C ARG A 15 -4.21 -38.07 14.95
N ILE A 16 -3.33 -37.67 14.05
CA ILE A 16 -3.68 -37.44 12.63
C ILE A 16 -4.08 -38.71 11.96
N ALA A 17 -3.30 -39.82 12.11
CA ALA A 17 -3.62 -41.12 11.54
C ALA A 17 -4.97 -41.66 12.02
N ARG A 18 -5.30 -41.44 13.31
CA ARG A 18 -6.60 -41.83 13.89
C ARG A 18 -7.76 -40.99 13.36
N ALA A 19 -7.52 -39.69 13.13
CA ALA A 19 -8.54 -38.79 12.57
C ALA A 19 -8.83 -39.06 11.09
N LEU A 20 -7.86 -39.65 10.37
CA LEU A 20 -8.02 -40.03 8.96
C LEU A 20 -8.67 -41.40 8.78
N GLN A 21 -8.78 -42.22 9.84
CA GLN A 21 -9.55 -43.49 9.82
C GLN A 21 -11.04 -43.21 10.03
N ILE A 22 -11.65 -42.54 9.07
CA ILE A 22 -13.10 -42.36 9.02
C ILE A 22 -13.65 -43.64 8.40
N ASP A 23 -14.48 -44.35 9.18
CA ASP A 23 -15.22 -45.49 8.68
C ASP A 23 -16.30 -44.97 7.71
N VAL A 24 -16.00 -45.03 6.42
CA VAL A 24 -16.93 -44.56 5.37
C VAL A 24 -17.96 -45.69 5.16
N PRO A 25 -19.24 -45.45 5.49
CA PRO A 25 -20.27 -46.41 5.23
C PRO A 25 -20.31 -46.75 3.73
N PRO A 26 -20.59 -47.98 3.34
CA PRO A 26 -20.67 -48.37 1.94
C PRO A 26 -21.69 -47.46 1.23
N LEU A 27 -21.25 -46.85 0.15
CA LEU A 27 -22.11 -46.04 -0.71
C LEU A 27 -23.20 -46.98 -1.31
N VAL A 28 -24.40 -46.92 -0.74
CA VAL A 28 -25.57 -47.55 -1.35
C VAL A 28 -25.97 -46.61 -2.50
N MET A 29 -25.62 -46.99 -3.72
CA MET A 29 -26.13 -46.26 -4.88
C MET A 29 -27.64 -46.46 -4.94
N PRO A 30 -28.43 -45.37 -4.97
CA PRO A 30 -29.86 -45.51 -5.23
C PRO A 30 -30.06 -46.16 -6.61
N GLU A 31 -30.98 -47.11 -6.70
CA GLU A 31 -31.39 -47.62 -8.00
C GLU A 31 -31.84 -46.44 -8.85
N LEU A 32 -31.13 -46.22 -9.96
CA LEU A 32 -31.53 -45.21 -10.92
C LEU A 32 -32.86 -45.66 -11.50
N PRO A 33 -33.91 -44.81 -11.52
CA PRO A 33 -35.14 -45.12 -12.20
C PRO A 33 -34.83 -45.44 -13.65
N ASP A 34 -35.46 -46.48 -14.19
CA ASP A 34 -35.37 -46.85 -15.60
C ASP A 34 -35.54 -45.60 -16.44
N VAL A 35 -34.52 -45.28 -17.21
CA VAL A 35 -34.58 -44.14 -18.13
C VAL A 35 -35.53 -44.54 -19.22
N ASP A 36 -36.78 -44.05 -19.11
CA ASP A 36 -37.72 -44.10 -20.24
C ASP A 36 -36.99 -43.54 -21.47
N ASP A 37 -36.95 -44.31 -22.55
CA ASP A 37 -36.35 -43.91 -23.85
C ASP A 37 -37.00 -42.67 -24.49
N ASN A 38 -37.82 -41.98 -23.75
CA ASN A 38 -38.44 -40.71 -24.13
C ASN A 38 -37.49 -39.53 -23.80
N VAL A 39 -36.24 -39.60 -24.29
CA VAL A 39 -35.32 -38.45 -24.29
C VAL A 39 -35.90 -37.48 -25.30
N ALA A 40 -36.75 -36.57 -24.83
CA ALA A 40 -37.15 -35.41 -25.61
C ALA A 40 -35.88 -34.72 -26.10
N ALA A 41 -35.64 -34.75 -27.40
CA ALA A 41 -34.46 -34.11 -28.00
C ALA A 41 -34.35 -32.68 -27.47
N LEU A 42 -33.33 -32.40 -26.69
CA LEU A 42 -33.08 -31.06 -26.19
C LEU A 42 -33.08 -30.12 -27.41
N PRO A 43 -33.83 -29.02 -27.36
CA PRO A 43 -33.87 -28.08 -28.47
C PRO A 43 -32.43 -27.67 -28.77
N VAL A 44 -31.95 -28.04 -29.94
CA VAL A 44 -30.62 -27.61 -30.44
C VAL A 44 -30.68 -26.08 -30.41
N ARG A 45 -30.03 -25.48 -29.42
CA ARG A 45 -29.91 -24.04 -29.29
C ARG A 45 -29.27 -23.55 -30.58
N ARG A 46 -30.09 -23.12 -31.53
CA ARG A 46 -29.61 -22.41 -32.72
C ARG A 46 -28.66 -21.36 -32.22
N ARG A 47 -27.38 -21.51 -32.55
CA ARG A 47 -26.37 -20.45 -32.37
C ARG A 47 -26.99 -19.21 -33.05
N SER A 48 -27.59 -18.37 -32.28
CA SER A 48 -27.89 -17.03 -32.68
C SER A 48 -26.54 -16.45 -33.05
N ASN A 49 -26.35 -16.11 -34.29
CA ASN A 49 -25.29 -15.23 -34.72
C ASN A 49 -25.62 -13.87 -34.10
N ALA A 50 -25.51 -13.77 -32.77
CA ALA A 50 -25.52 -12.49 -32.09
C ALA A 50 -24.44 -11.68 -32.80
N PRO A 51 -24.80 -10.56 -33.39
CA PRO A 51 -23.94 -9.90 -34.35
C PRO A 51 -22.58 -9.64 -33.67
N LEU A 52 -21.52 -9.98 -34.35
CA LEU A 52 -20.13 -9.70 -33.93
C LEU A 52 -19.97 -8.26 -33.39
N TRP A 53 -20.83 -7.37 -33.80
CA TRP A 53 -20.95 -5.97 -33.37
C TRP A 53 -21.10 -5.78 -31.84
N PHE A 54 -21.80 -6.69 -31.14
CA PHE A 54 -21.89 -6.58 -29.67
C PHE A 54 -20.58 -6.97 -28.98
N ALA A 55 -19.84 -7.92 -29.54
CA ALA A 55 -18.52 -8.29 -29.02
C ALA A 55 -17.52 -7.14 -29.24
N VAL A 56 -17.55 -6.51 -30.42
CA VAL A 56 -16.71 -5.35 -30.71
C VAL A 56 -17.07 -4.15 -29.83
N ALA A 57 -18.36 -3.87 -29.63
CA ALA A 57 -18.78 -2.78 -28.77
C ALA A 57 -18.33 -3.01 -27.30
N ALA A 58 -18.45 -4.24 -26.79
CA ALA A 58 -18.01 -4.58 -25.44
C ALA A 58 -16.49 -4.42 -25.25
N THR A 59 -15.67 -4.81 -26.25
CA THR A 59 -14.22 -4.63 -26.19
C THR A 59 -13.80 -3.15 -26.29
N VAL A 60 -14.50 -2.35 -27.08
CA VAL A 60 -14.24 -0.90 -27.18
C VAL A 60 -14.60 -0.21 -25.86
N VAL A 61 -15.77 -0.52 -25.27
CA VAL A 61 -16.17 0.05 -23.98
C VAL A 61 -15.23 -0.37 -22.86
N LEU A 62 -14.81 -1.63 -22.82
CA LEU A 62 -13.84 -2.12 -21.85
C LEU A 62 -12.46 -1.46 -22.04
N GLY A 63 -11.98 -1.38 -23.29
CA GLY A 63 -10.72 -0.72 -23.64
C GLY A 63 -10.74 0.76 -23.29
N LEU A 64 -11.83 1.47 -23.58
CA LEU A 64 -11.99 2.87 -23.24
C LEU A 64 -12.06 3.08 -21.72
N SER A 65 -12.78 2.20 -21.02
CA SER A 65 -12.86 2.24 -19.54
C SER A 65 -11.50 2.02 -18.87
N ILE A 66 -10.69 1.10 -19.41
CA ILE A 66 -9.33 0.86 -18.93
C ILE A 66 -8.45 2.07 -19.28
N ALA A 67 -8.52 2.60 -20.50
CA ALA A 67 -7.75 3.78 -20.90
C ALA A 67 -8.08 5.01 -20.05
N LEU A 68 -9.37 5.27 -19.78
CA LEU A 68 -9.81 6.36 -18.91
C LEU A 68 -9.36 6.16 -17.46
N ARG A 69 -9.34 4.92 -16.96
CA ARG A 69 -8.78 4.63 -15.64
C ARG A 69 -7.26 4.77 -15.60
N MET A 70 -6.58 4.37 -16.66
CA MET A 70 -5.12 4.53 -16.72
C MET A 70 -4.70 5.99 -16.90
N SER A 71 -5.46 6.80 -17.63
CA SER A 71 -5.15 8.24 -17.78
C SER A 71 -5.28 9.02 -16.48
N SER A 72 -6.12 8.59 -15.53
CA SER A 72 -6.20 9.20 -14.19
C SER A 72 -5.01 8.88 -13.28
N PHE A 73 -4.12 7.96 -13.67
CA PHE A 73 -2.85 7.71 -12.96
C PHE A 73 -1.69 8.60 -13.44
N PHE A 74 -1.88 9.34 -14.53
CA PHE A 74 -0.89 10.27 -15.06
C PHE A 74 -1.41 11.71 -14.88
N VAL A 75 -1.59 12.12 -13.64
CA VAL A 75 -1.73 13.56 -13.36
C VAL A 75 -0.32 14.13 -13.48
N GLU A 76 -0.08 14.91 -14.53
CA GLU A 76 1.15 15.68 -14.67
C GLU A 76 1.02 16.93 -13.81
N TYR A 77 1.88 17.08 -12.82
CA TYR A 77 1.94 18.24 -11.96
C TYR A 77 2.93 19.26 -12.54
N ASP A 78 2.63 20.54 -12.41
CA ASP A 78 3.49 21.62 -12.93
C ASP A 78 4.83 21.70 -12.18
N SER A 79 4.84 21.24 -10.92
CA SER A 79 6.05 21.24 -10.09
C SER A 79 6.04 20.09 -9.05
N LEU A 80 7.22 19.79 -8.53
CA LEU A 80 7.37 18.88 -7.38
C LEU A 80 6.57 19.36 -6.16
N ALA A 81 6.47 20.69 -5.97
CA ALA A 81 5.72 21.28 -4.87
C ALA A 81 4.22 20.97 -4.99
N ASP A 82 3.65 21.10 -6.19
CA ASP A 82 2.24 20.78 -6.45
C ASP A 82 1.94 19.31 -6.24
N GLU A 83 2.83 18.42 -6.70
CA GLU A 83 2.67 16.99 -6.50
C GLU A 83 2.73 16.58 -5.03
N VAL A 84 3.68 17.16 -4.28
CA VAL A 84 3.82 16.93 -2.84
C VAL A 84 2.59 17.38 -2.08
N LEU A 85 2.01 18.54 -2.41
CA LEU A 85 0.77 19.02 -1.79
C LEU A 85 -0.44 18.16 -2.16
N ALA A 86 -0.58 17.79 -3.43
CA ALA A 86 -1.67 16.93 -3.89
C ALA A 86 -1.62 15.53 -3.27
N HIS A 87 -0.42 15.02 -2.95
CA HIS A 87 -0.25 13.74 -2.28
C HIS A 87 -0.95 13.67 -0.91
N LEU A 88 -0.95 14.75 -0.15
CA LEU A 88 -1.60 14.81 1.17
C LEU A 88 -3.10 14.58 1.10
N ASP A 89 -3.76 15.09 0.06
CA ASP A 89 -5.21 14.96 -0.12
C ASP A 89 -5.63 13.51 -0.38
N HIS A 90 -4.71 12.68 -0.85
CA HIS A 90 -4.97 11.27 -1.18
C HIS A 90 -4.70 10.31 -0.01
N GLU A 91 -4.04 10.76 1.06
CA GLU A 91 -3.70 9.91 2.22
C GLU A 91 -4.26 10.44 3.56
N PRO A 92 -5.58 10.60 3.73
CA PRO A 92 -6.17 11.16 4.96
C PRO A 92 -5.87 10.32 6.21
N ARG A 93 -5.51 9.03 6.04
CA ARG A 93 -5.15 8.14 7.17
C ARG A 93 -3.79 8.49 7.78
N SER A 94 -2.91 9.16 7.04
CA SER A 94 -1.61 9.61 7.55
C SER A 94 -1.77 10.79 8.52
N LEU A 95 -2.85 11.56 8.36
CA LEU A 95 -3.12 12.78 9.12
C LEU A 95 -3.94 12.54 10.40
N VAL A 96 -4.06 11.30 10.85
CA VAL A 96 -4.76 10.98 12.11
C VAL A 96 -3.89 11.36 13.30
N VAL A 97 -4.46 12.17 14.19
CA VAL A 97 -3.82 12.53 15.47
C VAL A 97 -3.78 11.30 16.37
N THR A 98 -2.59 10.88 16.78
CA THR A 98 -2.38 9.74 17.67
C THR A 98 -1.04 9.87 18.39
N ASP A 99 -0.95 9.33 19.59
CA ASP A 99 0.26 9.21 20.41
C ASP A 99 0.91 7.82 20.33
N VAL A 100 0.35 6.93 19.49
CA VAL A 100 0.83 5.55 19.33
C VAL A 100 2.00 5.54 18.34
N PRO A 101 3.22 5.15 18.78
CA PRO A 101 4.36 5.07 17.89
C PRO A 101 4.20 3.95 16.86
N VAL A 102 4.71 4.20 15.68
CA VAL A 102 4.84 3.15 14.66
C VAL A 102 5.86 2.09 15.09
N SER A 103 5.58 0.81 14.81
CA SER A 103 6.51 -0.27 15.13
C SER A 103 7.82 -0.16 14.33
N ASP A 104 8.93 -0.62 14.92
CA ASP A 104 10.26 -0.64 14.27
C ASP A 104 10.22 -1.37 12.92
N ARG A 105 9.55 -2.49 12.86
CA ARG A 105 9.39 -3.26 11.64
C ARG A 105 8.69 -2.46 10.53
N ARG A 106 7.72 -1.62 10.88
CA ARG A 106 7.00 -0.79 9.91
C ARG A 106 7.88 0.36 9.45
N LEU A 107 8.59 1.01 10.37
CA LEU A 107 9.52 2.06 10.04
C LEU A 107 10.65 1.55 9.13
N GLN A 108 11.30 0.43 9.47
CA GLN A 108 12.36 -0.19 8.65
C GLN A 108 11.87 -0.58 7.24
N ARG A 109 10.59 -0.91 7.10
CA ARG A 109 10.00 -1.18 5.78
C ARG A 109 9.77 0.10 4.96
N ALA A 110 9.39 1.19 5.62
CA ALA A 110 9.20 2.48 4.98
C ALA A 110 10.53 3.13 4.64
N VAL A 111 11.49 3.13 5.59
CA VAL A 111 12.84 3.67 5.47
C VAL A 111 13.84 2.52 5.60
N PRO A 112 14.18 1.82 4.51
CA PRO A 112 15.23 0.80 4.55
C PRO A 112 16.59 1.40 4.91
N ALA A 113 17.39 0.69 5.69
CA ALA A 113 18.75 1.13 6.05
C ALA A 113 19.68 1.34 4.84
N SER A 114 19.35 0.73 3.70
CA SER A 114 20.03 0.97 2.41
C SER A 114 19.64 2.31 1.74
N MET A 115 18.65 3.01 2.26
CA MET A 115 18.21 4.32 1.76
C MET A 115 18.68 5.44 2.67
N ALA A 116 18.39 5.31 3.96
CA ALA A 116 18.73 6.31 4.96
C ALA A 116 18.75 5.70 6.36
N VAL A 117 19.55 6.32 7.23
CA VAL A 117 19.52 6.09 8.67
C VAL A 117 18.82 7.29 9.31
N PHE A 118 17.83 7.02 10.14
CA PHE A 118 17.06 8.04 10.86
C PHE A 118 17.16 7.79 12.37
N ASP A 119 17.72 8.76 13.10
CA ASP A 119 17.76 8.70 14.55
C ASP A 119 16.37 9.02 15.15
N ARG A 120 15.88 8.13 16.01
CA ARG A 120 14.51 8.14 16.52
C ARG A 120 14.36 8.70 17.94
N ASP A 121 15.48 8.91 18.63
CA ASP A 121 15.44 9.14 20.07
C ASP A 121 14.74 10.45 20.47
N GLU A 122 14.55 11.36 19.51
CA GLU A 122 13.95 12.67 19.77
C GLU A 122 12.57 12.89 19.13
N THR A 123 12.04 11.93 18.32
CA THR A 123 10.82 12.21 17.55
C THR A 123 9.83 11.04 17.55
N LEU A 124 8.62 11.29 18.04
CA LEU A 124 7.53 10.30 18.02
C LEU A 124 6.95 10.16 16.60
N ILE A 125 7.40 9.12 15.89
CA ILE A 125 6.86 8.78 14.57
C ILE A 125 5.59 7.94 14.76
N THR A 126 4.45 8.47 14.30
CA THR A 126 3.13 7.84 14.44
C THR A 126 2.64 7.17 13.16
N TYR A 127 3.22 7.52 12.02
CA TYR A 127 2.94 6.89 10.74
C TYR A 127 4.23 6.69 9.93
N ALA A 128 4.33 5.55 9.25
CA ALA A 128 5.41 5.27 8.31
C ALA A 128 4.90 4.34 7.22
N ASN A 129 4.93 4.79 5.97
CA ASN A 129 4.53 4.01 4.80
C ASN A 129 5.27 4.52 3.55
N PRO A 130 5.61 3.69 2.58
CA PRO A 130 6.10 4.20 1.31
C PRO A 130 4.95 4.75 0.47
N CYS A 131 5.19 5.87 -0.19
CA CYS A 131 4.32 6.45 -1.21
C CYS A 131 5.07 6.63 -2.53
N ILE A 132 4.43 7.22 -3.54
CA ILE A 132 5.03 7.52 -4.84
C ILE A 132 4.95 9.02 -5.08
N ILE A 133 6.09 9.64 -5.35
CA ILE A 133 6.23 11.03 -5.77
C ILE A 133 7.12 11.04 -7.00
N ASN A 134 6.71 11.70 -8.05
CA ASN A 134 7.42 11.77 -9.34
C ASN A 134 7.81 10.38 -9.87
N GLY A 135 6.90 9.39 -9.72
CA GLY A 135 7.14 8.01 -10.10
C GLY A 135 8.16 7.24 -9.24
N LYS A 136 8.70 7.85 -8.19
CA LYS A 136 9.72 7.28 -7.31
C LYS A 136 9.14 6.90 -5.95
N ARG A 137 9.69 5.86 -5.35
CA ARG A 137 9.28 5.41 -4.02
C ARG A 137 9.87 6.29 -2.94
N VAL A 138 9.00 6.95 -2.18
CA VAL A 138 9.32 7.94 -1.16
C VAL A 138 8.81 7.47 0.21
N PRO A 139 9.63 7.37 1.25
CA PRO A 139 9.15 7.20 2.61
C PRO A 139 8.30 8.38 3.05
N HIS A 140 7.06 8.09 3.46
CA HIS A 140 6.13 9.02 4.06
C HIS A 140 6.06 8.74 5.57
N LEU A 141 6.58 9.64 6.36
CA LEU A 141 6.55 9.60 7.81
C LEU A 141 5.61 10.70 8.34
N VAL A 142 5.02 10.46 9.50
CA VAL A 142 4.27 11.49 10.22
C VAL A 142 4.69 11.52 11.67
N VAL A 143 4.94 12.72 12.15
CA VAL A 143 5.17 13.02 13.57
C VAL A 143 4.05 13.90 14.09
N GLN A 144 3.84 13.93 15.40
CA GLN A 144 2.84 14.79 16.01
C GLN A 144 3.47 16.12 16.40
N GLY A 145 2.94 17.22 15.85
CA GLY A 145 3.27 18.57 16.25
C GLY A 145 2.36 19.09 17.38
N GLN A 146 2.46 20.36 17.67
CA GLN A 146 1.63 21.03 18.69
C GLN A 146 0.21 21.29 18.16
N HIS A 147 0.08 21.58 16.87
CA HIS A 147 -1.19 21.94 16.22
C HIS A 147 -1.72 20.83 15.32
N GLY A 148 -1.03 19.68 15.24
CA GLY A 148 -1.48 18.52 14.49
C GLY A 148 -0.36 17.71 13.85
N PRO A 149 -0.69 16.76 12.97
CA PRO A 149 0.27 15.90 12.33
C PRO A 149 1.16 16.67 11.34
N ILE A 150 2.46 16.39 11.38
CA ILE A 150 3.46 16.93 10.46
C ILE A 150 3.92 15.79 9.57
N THR A 151 3.74 15.94 8.28
CA THR A 151 4.20 15.01 7.24
C THR A 151 5.66 15.29 6.90
N ILE A 152 6.43 14.20 6.79
CA ILE A 152 7.83 14.22 6.35
C ILE A 152 7.95 13.23 5.18
N LEU A 153 8.34 13.73 4.00
CA LEU A 153 8.62 12.91 2.83
C LEU A 153 10.12 12.89 2.57
N LEU A 154 10.72 11.70 2.58
CA LEU A 154 12.14 11.52 2.34
C LEU A 154 12.36 11.21 0.86
N MET A 155 12.87 12.15 0.09
CA MET A 155 13.00 12.09 -1.37
C MET A 155 14.47 11.99 -1.78
N PRO A 156 15.10 10.79 -1.69
CA PRO A 156 16.54 10.61 -1.95
C PRO A 156 16.92 10.87 -3.41
N GLU A 157 15.98 10.67 -4.33
CA GLU A 157 16.22 10.80 -5.77
C GLU A 157 15.71 12.14 -6.35
N GLU A 158 15.14 13.01 -5.51
CA GLU A 158 14.69 14.35 -5.92
C GLU A 158 15.65 15.40 -5.38
N LYS A 159 16.21 16.22 -6.27
CA LYS A 159 17.10 17.32 -5.92
C LYS A 159 16.41 18.66 -6.12
N VAL A 160 16.38 19.47 -5.07
CA VAL A 160 16.05 20.89 -5.18
C VAL A 160 17.31 21.70 -4.96
N ALA A 161 17.47 22.78 -5.73
CA ALA A 161 18.65 23.63 -5.63
C ALA A 161 18.67 24.47 -4.35
N GLU A 162 17.48 24.86 -3.89
CA GLU A 162 17.27 25.70 -2.72
C GLU A 162 15.99 25.33 -1.98
N LYS A 163 15.82 25.92 -0.81
CA LYS A 163 14.60 25.78 -0.01
C LYS A 163 13.38 26.25 -0.80
N THR A 164 12.46 25.33 -1.09
CA THR A 164 11.24 25.58 -1.85
C THR A 164 10.04 25.61 -0.92
N PRO A 165 9.31 26.73 -0.81
CA PRO A 165 8.13 26.81 0.04
C PRO A 165 6.97 25.99 -0.54
N LEU A 166 6.14 25.44 0.37
CA LEU A 166 4.89 24.77 0.07
C LEU A 166 3.75 25.54 0.72
N ASP A 167 2.76 25.94 -0.06
CA ASP A 167 1.64 26.75 0.40
C ASP A 167 0.31 26.13 -0.05
N GLY A 168 -0.27 25.26 0.80
CA GLY A 168 -1.57 24.65 0.60
C GLY A 168 -2.69 25.43 1.28
N ALA A 169 -3.94 25.03 1.08
CA ALA A 169 -5.11 25.73 1.64
C ALA A 169 -5.12 25.73 3.18
N THR A 170 -4.85 24.59 3.80
CA THR A 170 -4.88 24.37 5.26
C THR A 170 -3.52 24.06 5.85
N VAL A 171 -2.52 23.85 5.00
CA VAL A 171 -1.16 23.44 5.39
C VAL A 171 -0.14 24.42 4.81
N HIS A 172 1.01 24.44 5.42
CA HIS A 172 2.21 25.05 4.87
C HIS A 172 3.39 24.09 5.03
N GLY A 173 4.46 24.34 4.29
CA GLY A 173 5.60 23.47 4.36
C GLY A 173 6.80 23.97 3.59
N VAL A 174 7.74 23.07 3.43
CA VAL A 174 8.98 23.38 2.72
C VAL A 174 9.60 22.10 2.17
N ILE A 175 10.19 22.19 0.98
CA ILE A 175 11.14 21.20 0.48
C ILE A 175 12.55 21.72 0.73
N LEU A 176 13.35 20.94 1.45
CA LEU A 176 14.73 21.27 1.82
C LEU A 176 15.71 20.38 1.06
N PRO A 177 16.79 20.95 0.48
CA PRO A 177 17.90 20.13 0.02
C PRO A 177 18.63 19.51 1.21
N VAL A 178 18.88 18.19 1.17
CA VAL A 178 19.65 17.47 2.19
C VAL A 178 20.58 16.48 1.48
N GLY A 179 21.89 16.74 1.51
CA GLY A 179 22.87 15.93 0.80
C GLY A 179 22.56 15.83 -0.69
N GLU A 180 22.43 14.58 -1.18
CA GLU A 180 22.13 14.31 -2.59
C GLU A 180 20.62 14.27 -2.91
N GLY A 181 19.76 14.30 -1.91
CA GLY A 181 18.31 14.28 -2.05
C GLY A 181 17.63 15.52 -1.47
N SER A 182 16.33 15.40 -1.20
CA SER A 182 15.55 16.44 -0.54
C SER A 182 14.54 15.85 0.45
N ILE A 183 14.02 16.70 1.32
CA ILE A 183 13.01 16.35 2.31
C ILE A 183 11.88 17.37 2.22
N ALA A 184 10.63 16.91 2.10
CA ALA A 184 9.47 17.80 2.30
C ALA A 184 8.97 17.66 3.74
N ILE A 185 8.69 18.79 4.38
CA ILE A 185 8.12 18.89 5.72
C ILE A 185 6.89 19.78 5.63
N ILE A 186 5.73 19.25 6.03
CA ILE A 186 4.43 19.90 5.84
C ILE A 186 3.60 19.73 7.10
N GLY A 187 3.03 20.80 7.59
CA GLY A 187 2.18 20.79 8.79
C GLY A 187 1.00 21.76 8.68
N PRO A 188 0.13 21.77 9.69
CA PRO A 188 -0.91 22.79 9.81
C PRO A 188 -0.32 24.22 9.74
N ARG A 189 -1.12 25.20 9.29
CA ARG A 189 -0.63 26.58 9.14
C ARG A 189 -0.16 27.21 10.45
N GLU A 190 -0.70 26.77 11.58
CA GLU A 190 -0.37 27.25 12.92
C GLU A 190 0.89 26.59 13.49
N GLU A 191 1.40 25.52 12.84
CA GLU A 191 2.56 24.77 13.34
C GLU A 191 3.87 25.48 12.99
N SER A 192 4.79 25.56 13.96
CA SER A 192 6.17 26.00 13.70
C SER A 192 6.99 24.81 13.20
N LEU A 193 7.43 24.86 11.95
CA LEU A 193 8.16 23.75 11.32
C LEU A 193 9.68 23.83 11.51
N GLU A 194 10.22 24.96 11.99
CA GLU A 194 11.66 25.16 12.17
C GLU A 194 12.30 24.10 13.08
N PRO A 195 11.75 23.76 14.26
CA PRO A 195 12.35 22.76 15.13
C PRO A 195 12.40 21.36 14.46
N ILE A 196 11.35 21.02 13.70
CA ILE A 196 11.30 19.74 12.97
C ILE A 196 12.28 19.74 11.79
N GLN A 197 12.45 20.88 11.08
CA GLN A 197 13.43 21.01 10.01
C GLN A 197 14.85 20.78 10.53
N GLU A 198 15.21 21.35 11.66
CA GLU A 198 16.51 21.20 12.28
C GLU A 198 16.75 19.76 12.75
N ASN A 199 15.75 19.17 13.41
CA ASN A 199 15.80 17.82 13.94
C ASN A 199 15.94 16.78 12.81
N VAL A 200 15.11 16.85 11.78
CA VAL A 200 15.17 15.95 10.63
C VAL A 200 16.50 16.07 9.89
N ARG A 201 17.01 17.29 9.70
CA ARG A 201 18.33 17.49 9.05
C ARG A 201 19.49 16.94 9.87
N ALA A 202 19.42 17.03 11.20
CA ALA A 202 20.46 16.51 12.10
C ALA A 202 20.43 14.97 12.20
N SER A 203 19.23 14.39 12.18
CA SER A 203 18.99 12.95 12.40
C SER A 203 19.02 12.11 11.12
N LEU A 204 18.95 12.71 9.93
CA LEU A 204 18.91 11.97 8.66
C LEU A 204 20.28 11.91 7.99
N THR A 205 20.73 10.69 7.68
CA THR A 205 21.90 10.43 6.83
C THR A 205 21.51 9.51 5.68
N TRP A 206 21.71 9.98 4.43
CA TRP A 206 21.51 9.13 3.26
C TRP A 206 22.60 8.06 3.21
N THR A 207 22.18 6.84 2.89
CA THR A 207 23.11 5.73 2.63
C THR A 207 23.29 5.66 1.11
N THR A 208 24.44 6.16 0.62
CA THR A 208 24.87 6.07 -0.79
C THR A 208 25.53 4.74 -1.08
#